data_512b2cdff730e3ee23a5477656c3ddf7
#
_entry.id   512b2cdff730e3ee23a5477656c3ddf7
#
_cell.length_a   1.000
_cell.length_b   1.000
_cell.length_c   1.000
_cell.angle_alpha   90.00
_cell.angle_beta   90.00
_cell.angle_gamma   90.00
#
_symmetry.space_group_name_H-M   'P 1'
#
loop_
_entity.id
_entity.type
_entity.pdbx_description
1 polymer ?
#
loop_
_entity_poly.entity_id
_entity_poly.type
_entity_poly.pdbx_seq_one_letter_code
_entity_poly.pdbx_strand_id
1 'polypeptide(L)'
;MLFSGKDLRKLIIPLMFEQLLAVLVGLVDTLMVSQSGEAAVAGVALVDNINRLIIQVMAALATGGAVVCSQYIGKGRDDESRKSGAQLETVLLIFSVIMTAFSVSFTRPLLKLIFGTVEESVMDCAVLYFMITALSYPFLGMYNAGAAIFRSVGNSKVSMNISILMNVINVAGNALFVFVFKWSVAGVALSTALSRVSAGIVMSVLVCGKTNPVRIDHVKYFVPDWNYIKKILTIGIPSGIENGMFQIGKLMVVSMVATFGTASTAANSVGYTVIDFANIPAASMGLALITVVGQCIGAGEKAQAKMYTKKVLWWSYIGDWACNIPLFFMAGFIASWFHLSAEATQITVTILRCFNVVSLFIWPLSFTLSNPLRASGDVKYTMTVSIISMWLFRVGSSYIFGVVLGLGVLGVWIGMFVDWAARSACFVIRFISGKWLERGSLA
;
A
#
# COMPACT_ATOMS: atom_id res chain seq x y z
N MET A 1 14.51 1.93 -27.29
CA MET A 1 14.25 1.64 -25.86
C MET A 1 13.63 2.86 -25.25
N LEU A 2 12.41 2.72 -24.70
CA LEU A 2 11.67 3.83 -24.07
C LEU A 2 12.32 4.32 -22.78
N PHE A 3 12.96 3.42 -22.03
CA PHE A 3 13.62 3.76 -20.76
C PHE A 3 15.08 3.31 -20.76
N SER A 4 15.99 4.19 -20.40
CA SER A 4 17.36 3.83 -20.09
C SER A 4 17.48 3.23 -18.67
N GLY A 5 18.59 2.57 -18.36
CA GLY A 5 18.84 2.11 -16.99
C GLY A 5 18.94 3.25 -15.97
N LYS A 6 19.27 4.48 -16.43
CA LYS A 6 19.28 5.68 -15.59
C LYS A 6 17.87 6.16 -15.26
N ASP A 7 16.93 6.07 -16.22
CA ASP A 7 15.54 6.48 -16.00
C ASP A 7 14.84 5.53 -15.04
N LEU A 8 15.08 4.21 -15.17
CA LEU A 8 14.56 3.22 -14.23
C LEU A 8 15.06 3.49 -12.80
N ARG A 9 16.36 3.78 -12.61
CA ARG A 9 16.89 4.12 -11.28
C ARG A 9 16.31 5.41 -10.72
N LYS A 10 16.15 6.44 -11.56
CA LYS A 10 15.50 7.71 -11.16
C LYS A 10 14.04 7.52 -10.74
N LEU A 11 13.36 6.51 -11.26
CA LEU A 11 11.99 6.17 -10.88
C LEU A 11 11.96 5.33 -9.59
N ILE A 12 12.79 4.27 -9.51
CA ILE A 12 12.73 3.27 -8.44
C ILE A 12 13.29 3.80 -7.11
N ILE A 13 14.45 4.48 -7.12
CA ILE A 13 15.11 4.92 -5.88
C ILE A 13 14.22 5.85 -5.05
N PRO A 14 13.60 6.91 -5.61
CA PRO A 14 12.69 7.74 -4.83
C PRO A 14 11.47 6.97 -4.30
N LEU A 15 10.95 5.99 -5.05
CA LEU A 15 9.86 5.13 -4.57
C LEU A 15 10.28 4.28 -3.36
N MET A 16 11.51 3.78 -3.34
CA MET A 16 12.04 3.05 -2.18
C MET A 16 12.09 3.95 -0.92
N PHE A 17 12.55 5.19 -1.07
CA PHE A 17 12.53 6.16 0.02
C PHE A 17 11.11 6.53 0.46
N GLU A 18 10.17 6.72 -0.49
CA GLU A 18 8.76 6.99 -0.18
C GLU A 18 8.13 5.85 0.63
N GLN A 19 8.36 4.57 0.23
CA GLN A 19 7.87 3.41 0.98
C GLN A 19 8.53 3.27 2.35
N LEU A 20 9.84 3.51 2.46
CA LEU A 20 10.54 3.50 3.73
C LEU A 20 9.97 4.55 4.70
N LEU A 21 9.75 5.77 4.21
CA LEU A 21 9.17 6.84 5.01
C LEU A 21 7.74 6.50 5.49
N ALA A 22 6.94 5.87 4.65
CA ALA A 22 5.59 5.45 5.03
C ALA A 22 5.59 4.44 6.18
N VAL A 23 6.54 3.50 6.20
CA VAL A 23 6.71 2.54 7.30
C VAL A 23 7.23 3.23 8.56
N LEU A 24 8.23 4.10 8.43
CA LEU A 24 8.85 4.80 9.57
C LEU A 24 7.86 5.71 10.31
N VAL A 25 7.01 6.44 9.59
CA VAL A 25 6.00 7.31 10.22
C VAL A 25 5.04 6.52 11.07
N GLY A 26 4.56 5.37 10.60
CA GLY A 26 3.66 4.53 11.39
C GLY A 26 4.29 4.07 12.71
N LEU A 27 5.60 3.78 12.71
CA LEU A 27 6.33 3.43 13.93
C LEU A 27 6.48 4.64 14.87
N VAL A 28 6.85 5.81 14.32
CA VAL A 28 7.03 7.04 15.12
C VAL A 28 5.70 7.46 15.73
N ASP A 29 4.60 7.44 14.99
CA ASP A 29 3.26 7.77 15.52
C ASP A 29 2.89 6.83 16.68
N THR A 30 3.11 5.53 16.53
CA THR A 30 2.84 4.55 17.59
C THR A 30 3.67 4.83 18.85
N LEU A 31 4.96 5.14 18.68
CA LEU A 31 5.84 5.48 19.81
C LEU A 31 5.43 6.79 20.50
N MET A 32 4.97 7.79 19.75
CA MET A 32 4.53 9.06 20.34
C MET A 32 3.19 8.91 21.07
N VAL A 33 2.24 8.14 20.51
CA VAL A 33 0.96 7.85 21.16
C VAL A 33 1.15 7.07 22.45
N SER A 34 2.15 6.19 22.56
CA SER A 34 2.39 5.37 23.76
C SER A 34 2.61 6.21 25.05
N GLN A 35 3.06 7.46 24.90
CA GLN A 35 3.19 8.41 26.01
C GLN A 35 1.85 8.92 26.54
N SER A 36 0.76 8.72 25.81
CA SER A 36 -0.58 9.21 26.15
C SER A 36 -1.44 8.20 26.93
N GLY A 37 -0.87 7.03 27.25
CA GLY A 37 -1.53 5.97 28.01
C GLY A 37 -2.16 4.87 27.15
N GLU A 38 -2.54 3.77 27.77
CA GLU A 38 -2.98 2.55 27.10
C GLU A 38 -4.29 2.73 26.31
N ALA A 39 -5.25 3.47 26.85
CA ALA A 39 -6.51 3.75 26.16
C ALA A 39 -6.30 4.55 24.87
N ALA A 40 -5.35 5.49 24.86
CA ALA A 40 -4.98 6.28 23.69
C ALA A 40 -4.36 5.39 22.60
N VAL A 41 -3.40 4.53 22.97
CA VAL A 41 -2.76 3.59 22.04
C VAL A 41 -3.78 2.64 21.44
N ALA A 42 -4.65 2.06 22.28
CA ALA A 42 -5.69 1.14 21.83
C ALA A 42 -6.68 1.84 20.89
N GLY A 43 -7.18 3.03 21.24
CA GLY A 43 -8.11 3.80 20.41
C GLY A 43 -7.54 4.18 19.04
N VAL A 44 -6.30 4.65 19.00
CA VAL A 44 -5.59 4.97 17.75
C VAL A 44 -5.39 3.73 16.90
N ALA A 45 -4.94 2.60 17.49
CA ALA A 45 -4.72 1.35 16.77
C ALA A 45 -5.99 0.79 16.11
N LEU A 46 -7.15 0.91 16.77
CA LEU A 46 -8.45 0.52 16.19
C LEU A 46 -8.74 1.33 14.93
N VAL A 47 -8.60 2.65 15.02
CA VAL A 47 -8.88 3.57 13.90
C VAL A 47 -7.88 3.39 12.77
N ASP A 48 -6.62 3.13 13.06
CA ASP A 48 -5.59 2.91 12.03
C ASP A 48 -5.89 1.70 11.14
N ASN A 49 -6.55 0.67 11.65
CA ASN A 49 -7.01 -0.44 10.81
C ASN A 49 -8.05 0.04 9.77
N ILE A 50 -8.96 0.93 10.16
CA ILE A 50 -9.94 1.53 9.24
C ILE A 50 -9.23 2.47 8.25
N ASN A 51 -8.35 3.34 8.75
CA ASN A 51 -7.56 4.26 7.93
C ASN A 51 -6.77 3.50 6.86
N ARG A 52 -6.10 2.40 7.22
CA ARG A 52 -5.36 1.55 6.27
C ARG A 52 -6.24 1.01 5.17
N LEU A 53 -7.47 0.54 5.49
CA LEU A 53 -8.41 0.06 4.48
C LEU A 53 -8.78 1.17 3.50
N ILE A 54 -9.14 2.35 3.98
CA ILE A 54 -9.51 3.50 3.15
C ILE A 54 -8.33 3.94 2.27
N ILE A 55 -7.12 4.03 2.84
CA ILE A 55 -5.90 4.37 2.11
C ILE A 55 -5.61 3.35 1.01
N GLN A 56 -5.79 2.07 1.26
CA GLN A 56 -5.58 1.01 0.26
C GLN A 56 -6.56 1.09 -0.89
N VAL A 57 -7.82 1.48 -0.63
CA VAL A 57 -8.81 1.70 -1.71
C VAL A 57 -8.43 2.95 -2.52
N MET A 58 -8.02 4.05 -1.87
CA MET A 58 -7.52 5.24 -2.57
C MET A 58 -6.30 4.94 -3.43
N ALA A 59 -5.33 4.17 -2.91
CA ALA A 59 -4.14 3.74 -3.65
C ALA A 59 -4.48 2.86 -4.86
N ALA A 60 -5.51 2.01 -4.73
CA ALA A 60 -6.00 1.19 -5.84
C ALA A 60 -6.65 2.04 -6.95
N LEU A 61 -7.47 3.03 -6.58
CA LEU A 61 -8.02 3.99 -7.54
C LEU A 61 -6.92 4.82 -8.20
N ALA A 62 -5.92 5.28 -7.41
CA ALA A 62 -4.76 5.98 -7.92
C ALA A 62 -3.95 5.14 -8.91
N THR A 63 -3.80 3.83 -8.64
CA THR A 63 -3.17 2.87 -9.56
C THR A 63 -3.95 2.79 -10.88
N GLY A 64 -5.28 2.79 -10.83
CA GLY A 64 -6.12 2.82 -12.02
C GLY A 64 -5.83 4.04 -12.90
N GLY A 65 -5.76 5.22 -12.29
CA GLY A 65 -5.40 6.45 -12.99
C GLY A 65 -3.97 6.46 -13.50
N ALA A 66 -3.01 5.96 -12.70
CA ALA A 66 -1.61 5.87 -13.11
C ALA A 66 -1.43 5.01 -14.37
N VAL A 67 -2.15 3.89 -14.47
CA VAL A 67 -2.12 3.02 -15.67
C VAL A 67 -2.67 3.76 -16.88
N VAL A 68 -3.84 4.40 -16.76
CA VAL A 68 -4.48 5.11 -17.87
C VAL A 68 -3.62 6.29 -18.34
N CYS A 69 -3.11 7.11 -17.42
CA CYS A 69 -2.21 8.21 -17.74
C CYS A 69 -0.91 7.72 -18.41
N SER A 70 -0.29 6.68 -17.88
CA SER A 70 0.94 6.09 -18.45
C SER A 70 0.71 5.58 -19.86
N GLN A 71 -0.44 4.95 -20.15
CA GLN A 71 -0.76 4.48 -21.48
C GLN A 71 -0.97 5.63 -22.48
N TYR A 72 -1.63 6.73 -22.07
CA TYR A 72 -1.77 7.91 -22.94
C TYR A 72 -0.42 8.60 -23.20
N ILE A 73 0.45 8.70 -22.18
CA ILE A 73 1.83 9.19 -22.35
C ILE A 73 2.59 8.32 -23.35
N GLY A 74 2.50 6.99 -23.23
CA GLY A 74 3.11 6.07 -24.16
C GLY A 74 2.64 6.22 -25.61
N LYS A 75 1.36 6.60 -25.82
CA LYS A 75 0.78 6.92 -27.13
C LYS A 75 1.22 8.28 -27.70
N GLY A 76 1.89 9.13 -26.91
CA GLY A 76 2.19 10.52 -27.29
C GLY A 76 0.96 11.42 -27.31
N ARG A 77 -0.11 11.07 -26.56
CA ARG A 77 -1.36 11.85 -26.47
C ARG A 77 -1.38 12.67 -25.18
N ASP A 78 -0.58 13.73 -25.12
CA ASP A 78 -0.37 14.50 -23.92
C ASP A 78 -1.66 15.16 -23.40
N ASP A 79 -2.53 15.67 -24.28
CA ASP A 79 -3.79 16.30 -23.89
C ASP A 79 -4.75 15.31 -23.21
N GLU A 80 -4.84 14.10 -23.74
CA GLU A 80 -5.66 13.03 -23.16
C GLU A 80 -5.07 12.54 -21.82
N SER A 81 -3.74 12.55 -21.70
CA SER A 81 -3.06 12.25 -20.43
C SER A 81 -3.39 13.30 -19.37
N ARG A 82 -3.40 14.60 -19.74
CA ARG A 82 -3.80 15.72 -18.84
C ARG A 82 -5.24 15.58 -18.37
N LYS A 83 -6.17 15.31 -19.32
CA LYS A 83 -7.58 15.04 -18.99
C LYS A 83 -7.71 13.86 -18.05
N SER A 84 -7.03 12.76 -18.36
CA SER A 84 -7.04 11.55 -17.52
C SER A 84 -6.50 11.82 -16.10
N GLY A 85 -5.44 12.63 -15.97
CA GLY A 85 -4.90 13.05 -14.68
C GLY A 85 -5.91 13.89 -13.89
N ALA A 86 -6.56 14.88 -14.53
CA ALA A 86 -7.60 15.69 -13.89
C ALA A 86 -8.81 14.83 -13.44
N GLN A 87 -9.23 13.88 -14.28
CA GLN A 87 -10.31 12.96 -13.93
C GLN A 87 -9.93 12.03 -12.78
N LEU A 88 -8.65 11.64 -12.65
CA LEU A 88 -8.17 10.89 -11.50
C LEU A 88 -8.28 11.72 -10.22
N GLU A 89 -7.86 12.99 -10.24
CA GLU A 89 -8.03 13.89 -9.08
C GLU A 89 -9.51 14.05 -8.72
N THR A 90 -10.38 14.26 -9.72
CA THR A 90 -11.83 14.38 -9.51
C THR A 90 -12.41 13.11 -8.86
N VAL A 91 -12.07 11.93 -9.37
CA VAL A 91 -12.55 10.65 -8.82
C VAL A 91 -12.10 10.46 -7.38
N LEU A 92 -10.81 10.70 -7.08
CA LEU A 92 -10.28 10.54 -5.74
C LEU A 92 -10.82 11.61 -4.78
N LEU A 93 -11.03 12.84 -5.24
CA LEU A 93 -11.66 13.88 -4.43
C LEU A 93 -13.10 13.52 -4.09
N ILE A 94 -13.92 13.12 -5.07
CA ILE A 94 -15.31 12.70 -4.83
C ILE A 94 -15.35 11.51 -3.88
N PHE A 95 -14.56 10.48 -4.13
CA PHE A 95 -14.50 9.30 -3.27
C PHE A 95 -14.11 9.68 -1.84
N SER A 96 -13.07 10.49 -1.67
CA SER A 96 -12.57 10.88 -0.34
C SER A 96 -13.56 11.80 0.41
N VAL A 97 -14.27 12.69 -0.29
CA VAL A 97 -15.33 13.51 0.32
C VAL A 97 -16.50 12.63 0.79
N ILE A 98 -16.93 11.67 -0.01
CA ILE A 98 -17.95 10.69 0.38
C ILE A 98 -17.51 9.91 1.61
N MET A 99 -16.26 9.42 1.61
CA MET A 99 -15.71 8.68 2.76
C MET A 99 -15.58 9.55 4.00
N THR A 100 -15.22 10.83 3.86
CA THR A 100 -15.21 11.80 4.97
C THR A 100 -16.62 11.99 5.53
N ALA A 101 -17.58 12.31 4.68
CA ALA A 101 -18.97 12.53 5.10
C ALA A 101 -19.52 11.28 5.83
N PHE A 102 -19.30 10.10 5.27
CA PHE A 102 -19.70 8.84 5.89
C PHE A 102 -19.01 8.59 7.23
N SER A 103 -17.68 8.74 7.27
CA SER A 103 -16.90 8.50 8.50
C SER A 103 -17.29 9.46 9.62
N VAL A 104 -17.43 10.75 9.32
CA VAL A 104 -17.81 11.77 10.33
C VAL A 104 -19.24 11.59 10.79
N SER A 105 -20.19 11.30 9.88
CA SER A 105 -21.61 11.13 10.24
C SER A 105 -21.88 9.87 11.05
N PHE A 106 -21.10 8.81 10.85
CA PHE A 106 -21.32 7.50 11.45
C PHE A 106 -20.14 7.04 12.34
N THR A 107 -19.30 7.95 12.85
CA THR A 107 -18.07 7.61 13.58
C THR A 107 -18.32 6.57 14.68
N ARG A 108 -19.14 6.89 15.67
CA ARG A 108 -19.38 6.00 16.84
C ARG A 108 -20.16 4.73 16.47
N PRO A 109 -21.24 4.79 15.66
CA PRO A 109 -21.92 3.60 15.15
C PRO A 109 -20.99 2.66 14.37
N LEU A 110 -20.13 3.20 13.51
CA LEU A 110 -19.19 2.42 12.72
C LEU A 110 -18.15 1.71 13.57
N LEU A 111 -17.57 2.42 14.54
CA LEU A 111 -16.60 1.83 15.48
C LEU A 111 -17.25 0.73 16.33
N LYS A 112 -18.47 0.95 16.83
CA LYS A 112 -19.23 -0.08 17.57
C LYS A 112 -19.57 -1.30 16.71
N LEU A 113 -19.92 -1.08 15.44
CA LEU A 113 -20.23 -2.18 14.50
C LEU A 113 -18.99 -3.03 14.20
N ILE A 114 -17.82 -2.42 14.03
CA ILE A 114 -16.59 -3.11 13.65
C ILE A 114 -15.92 -3.79 14.84
N PHE A 115 -15.85 -3.09 15.99
CA PHE A 115 -15.05 -3.53 17.13
C PHE A 115 -15.91 -4.02 18.34
N GLY A 116 -17.22 -3.92 18.24
CA GLY A 116 -18.13 -4.37 19.30
C GLY A 116 -18.05 -3.49 20.56
N THR A 117 -18.13 -4.14 21.72
CA THR A 117 -18.02 -3.47 23.01
C THR A 117 -16.56 -3.38 23.45
N VAL A 118 -16.01 -2.19 23.35
CA VAL A 118 -14.71 -1.81 23.93
C VAL A 118 -14.93 -0.87 25.10
N GLU A 119 -13.95 -0.74 25.96
CA GLU A 119 -13.97 0.21 27.09
C GLU A 119 -14.28 1.63 26.60
N GLU A 120 -15.13 2.36 27.37
CA GLU A 120 -15.62 3.68 26.95
C GLU A 120 -14.46 4.68 26.73
N SER A 121 -13.43 4.62 27.58
CA SER A 121 -12.20 5.41 27.44
C SER A 121 -11.46 5.18 26.11
N VAL A 122 -11.40 3.94 25.65
CA VAL A 122 -10.80 3.56 24.34
C VAL A 122 -11.69 4.03 23.21
N MET A 123 -13.02 3.88 23.35
CA MET A 123 -13.99 4.31 22.35
C MET A 123 -13.96 5.83 22.15
N ASP A 124 -13.87 6.61 23.21
CA ASP A 124 -13.81 8.08 23.12
C ASP A 124 -12.51 8.56 22.46
N CYS A 125 -11.37 7.93 22.79
CA CYS A 125 -10.11 8.16 22.09
C CYS A 125 -10.21 7.82 20.58
N ALA A 126 -10.83 6.69 20.26
CA ALA A 126 -11.02 6.25 18.88
C ALA A 126 -11.94 7.21 18.10
N VAL A 127 -13.06 7.64 18.68
CA VAL A 127 -13.98 8.59 18.06
C VAL A 127 -13.28 9.91 17.75
N LEU A 128 -12.55 10.47 18.72
CA LEU A 128 -11.84 11.74 18.56
C LEU A 128 -10.79 11.65 17.44
N TYR A 129 -9.96 10.60 17.47
CA TYR A 129 -8.91 10.37 16.47
C TYR A 129 -9.50 10.16 15.08
N PHE A 130 -10.57 9.37 14.97
CA PHE A 130 -11.20 9.07 13.68
C PHE A 130 -11.87 10.30 13.06
N MET A 131 -12.58 11.10 13.85
CA MET A 131 -13.21 12.34 13.35
C MET A 131 -12.17 13.30 12.76
N ILE A 132 -11.08 13.55 13.48
CA ILE A 132 -10.05 14.49 13.02
C ILE A 132 -9.32 13.94 11.78
N THR A 133 -8.94 12.67 11.81
CA THR A 133 -8.21 12.07 10.66
C THR A 133 -9.08 11.90 9.42
N ALA A 134 -10.38 11.62 9.57
CA ALA A 134 -11.32 11.53 8.46
C ALA A 134 -11.50 12.85 7.70
N LEU A 135 -11.44 14.00 8.39
CA LEU A 135 -11.49 15.32 7.75
C LEU A 135 -10.29 15.57 6.80
N SER A 136 -9.21 14.83 6.95
CA SER A 136 -8.03 14.95 6.08
C SER A 136 -8.09 14.08 4.82
N TYR A 137 -9.08 13.18 4.67
CA TYR A 137 -9.16 12.27 3.51
C TYR A 137 -9.22 12.98 2.15
N PRO A 138 -9.94 14.09 1.95
CA PRO A 138 -9.93 14.79 0.67
C PRO A 138 -8.52 15.18 0.22
N PHE A 139 -7.72 15.70 1.14
CA PHE A 139 -6.34 16.09 0.89
C PHE A 139 -5.42 14.89 0.65
N LEU A 140 -5.66 13.80 1.37
CA LEU A 140 -4.96 12.54 1.14
C LEU A 140 -5.31 11.95 -0.24
N GLY A 141 -6.56 12.07 -0.68
CA GLY A 141 -6.99 11.71 -2.03
C GLY A 141 -6.25 12.51 -3.10
N MET A 142 -6.16 13.85 -2.93
CA MET A 142 -5.41 14.74 -3.82
C MET A 142 -3.92 14.39 -3.86
N TYR A 143 -3.31 14.10 -2.70
CA TYR A 143 -1.92 13.62 -2.64
C TYR A 143 -1.72 12.33 -3.43
N ASN A 144 -2.60 11.32 -3.24
CA ASN A 144 -2.50 10.04 -3.95
C ASN A 144 -2.69 10.20 -5.47
N ALA A 145 -3.62 11.05 -5.91
CA ALA A 145 -3.83 11.35 -7.31
C ALA A 145 -2.60 12.00 -7.94
N GLY A 146 -2.10 13.07 -7.35
CA GLY A 146 -0.93 13.79 -7.84
C GLY A 146 0.33 12.93 -7.84
N ALA A 147 0.55 12.11 -6.79
CA ALA A 147 1.64 11.15 -6.74
C ALA A 147 1.56 10.13 -7.89
N ALA A 148 0.36 9.64 -8.21
CA ALA A 148 0.12 8.74 -9.34
C ALA A 148 0.40 9.42 -10.69
N ILE A 149 -0.01 10.69 -10.87
CA ILE A 149 0.26 11.49 -12.07
C ILE A 149 1.77 11.69 -12.24
N PHE A 150 2.50 12.14 -11.22
CA PHE A 150 3.95 12.32 -11.31
C PHE A 150 4.69 11.01 -11.55
N ARG A 151 4.25 9.91 -10.95
CA ARG A 151 4.81 8.58 -11.23
C ARG A 151 4.55 8.16 -12.68
N SER A 152 3.37 8.44 -13.24
CA SER A 152 3.02 8.08 -14.62
C SER A 152 3.93 8.73 -15.67
N VAL A 153 4.50 9.91 -15.38
CA VAL A 153 5.51 10.59 -16.23
C VAL A 153 6.96 10.17 -15.89
N GLY A 154 7.14 9.23 -14.97
CA GLY A 154 8.47 8.78 -14.57
C GLY A 154 9.18 9.67 -13.52
N ASN A 155 8.49 10.62 -12.91
CA ASN A 155 9.05 11.57 -11.92
C ASN A 155 8.58 11.26 -10.49
N SER A 156 9.03 10.15 -9.92
CA SER A 156 8.72 9.80 -8.52
C SER A 156 9.46 10.65 -7.47
N LYS A 157 10.42 11.50 -7.89
CA LYS A 157 11.14 12.40 -6.97
C LYS A 157 10.19 13.43 -6.33
N VAL A 158 9.17 13.86 -7.06
CA VAL A 158 8.17 14.80 -6.54
C VAL A 158 7.36 14.15 -5.42
N SER A 159 6.81 12.95 -5.65
CA SER A 159 6.04 12.24 -4.62
C SER A 159 6.87 11.92 -3.38
N MET A 160 8.13 11.54 -3.56
CA MET A 160 9.08 11.35 -2.45
C MET A 160 9.29 12.64 -1.64
N ASN A 161 9.55 13.78 -2.30
CA ASN A 161 9.79 15.04 -1.61
C ASN A 161 8.57 15.50 -0.81
N ILE A 162 7.36 15.33 -1.35
CA ILE A 162 6.13 15.66 -0.64
C ILE A 162 5.88 14.66 0.50
N SER A 163 6.24 13.39 0.34
CA SER A 163 6.21 12.42 1.44
C SER A 163 7.16 12.81 2.56
N ILE A 164 8.38 13.29 2.25
CA ILE A 164 9.32 13.83 3.25
C ILE A 164 8.68 15.02 3.99
N LEU A 165 8.11 15.99 3.25
CA LEU A 165 7.43 17.14 3.84
C LEU A 165 6.30 16.71 4.79
N MET A 166 5.46 15.77 4.34
CA MET A 166 4.36 15.22 5.13
C MET A 166 4.88 14.58 6.44
N ASN A 167 5.96 13.81 6.36
CA ASN A 167 6.58 13.16 7.52
C ASN A 167 7.19 14.19 8.49
N VAL A 168 7.89 15.20 7.99
CA VAL A 168 8.48 16.26 8.83
C VAL A 168 7.39 17.02 9.56
N ILE A 169 6.30 17.41 8.89
CA ILE A 169 5.16 18.10 9.52
C ILE A 169 4.49 17.20 10.56
N ASN A 170 4.32 15.91 10.27
CA ASN A 170 3.71 14.96 11.20
C ASN A 170 4.56 14.80 12.46
N VAL A 171 5.85 14.51 12.33
CA VAL A 171 6.76 14.32 13.48
C VAL A 171 6.91 15.62 14.30
N ALA A 172 7.09 16.76 13.64
CA ALA A 172 7.19 18.06 14.32
C ALA A 172 5.87 18.42 15.01
N GLY A 173 4.74 18.18 14.36
CA GLY A 173 3.41 18.39 14.92
C GLY A 173 3.15 17.48 16.13
N ASN A 174 3.47 16.19 16.04
CA ASN A 174 3.37 15.28 17.16
C ASN A 174 4.23 15.74 18.33
N ALA A 175 5.50 16.15 18.06
CA ALA A 175 6.37 16.67 19.10
C ALA A 175 5.77 17.90 19.80
N LEU A 176 5.21 18.83 19.04
CA LEU A 176 4.60 20.05 19.56
C LEU A 176 3.31 19.76 20.32
N PHE A 177 2.35 19.05 19.69
CA PHE A 177 1.02 18.89 20.27
C PHE A 177 0.98 17.86 21.42
N VAL A 178 1.79 16.79 21.34
CA VAL A 178 1.79 15.75 22.38
C VAL A 178 2.70 16.15 23.55
N PHE A 179 3.92 16.61 23.30
CA PHE A 179 4.89 16.85 24.38
C PHE A 179 4.78 18.27 24.96
N VAL A 180 4.55 19.32 24.13
CA VAL A 180 4.49 20.70 24.60
C VAL A 180 3.07 21.03 25.06
N PHE A 181 2.05 20.83 24.21
CA PHE A 181 0.66 21.18 24.54
C PHE A 181 -0.07 20.08 25.32
N LYS A 182 0.47 18.86 25.39
CA LYS A 182 -0.11 17.71 26.10
C LYS A 182 -1.53 17.34 25.64
N TRP A 183 -1.80 17.49 24.33
CA TRP A 183 -3.12 17.21 23.77
C TRP A 183 -3.38 15.73 23.49
N SER A 184 -2.49 14.83 23.93
CA SER A 184 -2.68 13.38 23.83
C SER A 184 -3.14 12.94 22.43
N VAL A 185 -4.22 12.16 22.32
CA VAL A 185 -4.78 11.63 21.07
C VAL A 185 -5.16 12.74 20.08
N ALA A 186 -5.73 13.84 20.56
CA ALA A 186 -6.09 14.99 19.71
C ALA A 186 -4.85 15.60 19.03
N GLY A 187 -3.72 15.65 19.73
CA GLY A 187 -2.46 16.15 19.21
C GLY A 187 -1.93 15.31 18.05
N VAL A 188 -1.94 14.00 18.20
CA VAL A 188 -1.51 13.06 17.13
C VAL A 188 -2.45 13.11 15.92
N ALA A 189 -3.77 13.14 16.18
CA ALA A 189 -4.77 13.25 15.13
C ALA A 189 -4.60 14.55 14.31
N LEU A 190 -4.38 15.67 14.99
CA LEU A 190 -4.20 16.97 14.36
C LEU A 190 -2.89 17.04 13.57
N SER A 191 -1.79 16.50 14.10
CA SER A 191 -0.51 16.39 13.39
C SER A 191 -0.66 15.60 12.08
N THR A 192 -1.34 14.47 12.14
CA THR A 192 -1.64 13.62 10.98
C THR A 192 -2.53 14.36 9.99
N ALA A 193 -3.56 15.06 10.44
CA ALA A 193 -4.44 15.84 9.58
C ALA A 193 -3.69 16.99 8.89
N LEU A 194 -2.91 17.79 9.64
CA LEU A 194 -2.13 18.91 9.09
C LEU A 194 -1.09 18.45 8.07
N SER A 195 -0.40 17.35 8.33
CA SER A 195 0.57 16.77 7.40
C SER A 195 -0.08 16.35 6.07
N ARG A 196 -1.25 15.72 6.13
CA ARG A 196 -2.03 15.31 4.95
C ARG A 196 -2.59 16.51 4.18
N VAL A 197 -3.11 17.50 4.89
CA VAL A 197 -3.62 18.77 4.28
C VAL A 197 -2.49 19.47 3.53
N SER A 198 -1.34 19.65 4.18
CA SER A 198 -0.18 20.29 3.57
C SER A 198 0.30 19.52 2.32
N ALA A 199 0.41 18.20 2.42
CA ALA A 199 0.81 17.34 1.30
C ALA A 199 -0.18 17.41 0.13
N GLY A 200 -1.48 17.37 0.40
CA GLY A 200 -2.53 17.45 -0.61
C GLY A 200 -2.51 18.79 -1.36
N ILE A 201 -2.45 19.91 -0.62
CA ILE A 201 -2.41 21.24 -1.21
C ILE A 201 -1.15 21.42 -2.07
N VAL A 202 0.04 21.10 -1.54
CA VAL A 202 1.30 21.27 -2.28
C VAL A 202 1.32 20.38 -3.52
N MET A 203 0.85 19.14 -3.41
CA MET A 203 0.78 18.21 -4.53
C MET A 203 -0.13 18.74 -5.65
N SER A 204 -1.32 19.26 -5.33
CA SER A 204 -2.25 19.81 -6.33
C SER A 204 -1.70 21.06 -7.01
N VAL A 205 -1.01 21.93 -6.26
CA VAL A 205 -0.32 23.08 -6.86
C VAL A 205 0.76 22.62 -7.84
N LEU A 206 1.53 21.59 -7.50
CA LEU A 206 2.57 21.06 -8.38
C LEU A 206 2.01 20.37 -9.62
N VAL A 207 0.88 19.67 -9.51
CA VAL A 207 0.20 19.04 -10.67
C VAL A 207 -0.25 20.12 -11.67
N CYS A 208 -0.73 21.25 -11.21
CA CYS A 208 -1.10 22.40 -12.05
C CYS A 208 0.11 23.23 -12.51
N GLY A 209 1.30 22.98 -11.94
CA GLY A 209 2.52 23.73 -12.19
C GLY A 209 3.14 23.51 -13.57
N LYS A 210 3.88 24.51 -14.07
CA LYS A 210 4.54 24.47 -15.41
C LYS A 210 5.64 23.40 -15.53
N THR A 211 6.13 22.86 -14.43
CA THR A 211 7.19 21.86 -14.40
C THR A 211 6.70 20.44 -14.64
N ASN A 212 5.38 20.23 -14.61
CA ASN A 212 4.77 18.94 -14.87
C ASN A 212 4.54 18.74 -16.38
N PRO A 213 5.09 17.68 -17.03
CA PRO A 213 4.82 17.39 -18.43
C PRO A 213 3.32 17.15 -18.71
N VAL A 214 2.61 16.56 -17.75
CA VAL A 214 1.15 16.33 -17.78
C VAL A 214 0.47 17.40 -16.92
N ARG A 215 0.79 18.67 -17.20
CA ARG A 215 0.22 19.81 -16.49
C ARG A 215 -1.29 19.90 -16.71
N ILE A 216 -2.04 20.02 -15.62
CA ILE A 216 -3.48 20.30 -15.67
C ILE A 216 -3.65 21.83 -15.65
N ASP A 217 -3.77 22.42 -16.83
CA ASP A 217 -3.80 23.89 -17.01
C ASP A 217 -5.21 24.43 -17.27
N HIS A 218 -6.18 23.59 -17.54
CA HIS A 218 -7.55 23.98 -17.79
C HIS A 218 -8.52 23.44 -16.74
N VAL A 219 -9.24 24.33 -16.09
CA VAL A 219 -10.30 23.98 -15.12
C VAL A 219 -11.36 23.06 -15.74
N LYS A 220 -11.59 23.17 -17.05
CA LYS A 220 -12.52 22.30 -17.79
C LYS A 220 -12.16 20.82 -17.72
N TYR A 221 -10.89 20.47 -17.48
CA TYR A 221 -10.47 19.07 -17.36
C TYR A 221 -10.99 18.39 -16.08
N PHE A 222 -11.36 19.17 -15.05
CA PHE A 222 -11.97 18.66 -13.83
C PHE A 222 -13.47 18.36 -13.95
N VAL A 223 -14.13 18.85 -15.03
CA VAL A 223 -15.53 18.50 -15.29
C VAL A 223 -15.60 16.98 -15.53
N PRO A 224 -16.45 16.24 -14.78
CA PRO A 224 -16.51 14.79 -14.89
C PRO A 224 -16.82 14.33 -16.32
N ASP A 225 -15.91 13.55 -16.90
CA ASP A 225 -16.07 12.88 -18.19
C ASP A 225 -16.08 11.36 -17.98
N TRP A 226 -17.24 10.77 -18.20
CA TRP A 226 -17.48 9.35 -17.95
C TRP A 226 -16.59 8.43 -18.77
N ASN A 227 -16.10 8.85 -19.94
CA ASN A 227 -15.24 8.05 -20.79
C ASN A 227 -13.88 7.79 -20.12
N TYR A 228 -13.29 8.81 -19.47
CA TYR A 228 -12.04 8.67 -18.73
C TYR A 228 -12.28 8.02 -17.35
N ILE A 229 -13.32 8.45 -16.64
CA ILE A 229 -13.68 7.89 -15.32
C ILE A 229 -13.89 6.38 -15.43
N LYS A 230 -14.65 5.92 -16.43
CA LYS A 230 -14.88 4.48 -16.67
C LYS A 230 -13.57 3.71 -16.86
N LYS A 231 -12.61 4.26 -17.60
CA LYS A 231 -11.30 3.61 -17.79
C LYS A 231 -10.54 3.49 -16.47
N ILE A 232 -10.50 4.57 -15.69
CA ILE A 232 -9.85 4.58 -14.36
C ILE A 232 -10.51 3.56 -13.43
N LEU A 233 -11.84 3.56 -13.36
CA LEU A 233 -12.59 2.66 -12.50
C LEU A 233 -12.52 1.19 -12.97
N THR A 234 -12.37 0.92 -14.26
CA THR A 234 -12.17 -0.44 -14.78
C THR A 234 -10.92 -1.13 -14.20
N ILE A 235 -9.91 -0.35 -13.83
CA ILE A 235 -8.70 -0.86 -13.15
C ILE A 235 -8.82 -0.65 -11.64
N GLY A 236 -9.25 0.53 -11.21
CA GLY A 236 -9.28 0.94 -9.82
C GLY A 236 -10.23 0.10 -8.96
N ILE A 237 -11.45 -0.17 -9.45
CA ILE A 237 -12.43 -0.96 -8.68
C ILE A 237 -11.96 -2.41 -8.45
N PRO A 238 -11.54 -3.18 -9.47
CA PRO A 238 -11.01 -4.52 -9.23
C PRO A 238 -9.79 -4.53 -8.30
N SER A 239 -8.88 -3.57 -8.45
CA SER A 239 -7.73 -3.44 -7.56
C SER A 239 -8.14 -3.07 -6.13
N GLY A 240 -9.17 -2.24 -5.96
CA GLY A 240 -9.73 -1.89 -4.66
C GLY A 240 -10.40 -3.09 -3.96
N ILE A 241 -11.18 -3.86 -4.70
CA ILE A 241 -11.79 -5.09 -4.21
C ILE A 241 -10.70 -6.10 -3.81
N GLU A 242 -9.67 -6.28 -4.64
CA GLU A 242 -8.53 -7.14 -4.33
C GLU A 242 -7.86 -6.74 -3.02
N ASN A 243 -7.52 -5.45 -2.86
CA ASN A 243 -6.88 -4.94 -1.65
C ASN A 243 -7.79 -5.06 -0.42
N GLY A 244 -9.08 -4.75 -0.55
CA GLY A 244 -10.06 -4.88 0.52
C GLY A 244 -10.23 -6.32 0.99
N MET A 245 -10.42 -7.26 0.06
CA MET A 245 -10.54 -8.69 0.37
C MET A 245 -9.26 -9.25 0.99
N PHE A 246 -8.09 -8.75 0.55
CA PHE A 246 -6.81 -9.11 1.15
C PHE A 246 -6.71 -8.64 2.61
N GLN A 247 -7.15 -7.43 2.92
CA GLN A 247 -7.13 -6.91 4.30
C GLN A 247 -8.10 -7.67 5.20
N ILE A 248 -9.30 -7.99 4.72
CA ILE A 248 -10.26 -8.81 5.48
C ILE A 248 -9.67 -10.18 5.77
N GLY A 249 -9.09 -10.86 4.77
CA GLY A 249 -8.45 -12.15 4.96
C GLY A 249 -7.25 -12.07 5.93
N LYS A 250 -6.45 -10.98 5.89
CA LYS A 250 -5.36 -10.75 6.85
C LYS A 250 -5.90 -10.60 8.29
N LEU A 251 -7.01 -9.91 8.49
CA LEU A 251 -7.65 -9.79 9.81
C LEU A 251 -8.12 -11.15 10.33
N MET A 252 -8.72 -11.99 9.49
CA MET A 252 -9.12 -13.34 9.87
C MET A 252 -7.92 -14.20 10.30
N VAL A 253 -6.82 -14.11 9.58
CA VAL A 253 -5.57 -14.80 9.94
C VAL A 253 -5.01 -14.31 11.26
N VAL A 254 -5.02 -13.00 11.52
CA VAL A 254 -4.58 -12.42 12.80
C VAL A 254 -5.48 -12.89 13.95
N SER A 255 -6.80 -12.91 13.74
CA SER A 255 -7.75 -13.43 14.73
C SER A 255 -7.50 -14.91 15.04
N MET A 256 -7.15 -15.71 14.02
CA MET A 256 -6.76 -17.11 14.23
C MET A 256 -5.47 -17.22 15.05
N VAL A 257 -4.45 -16.39 14.78
CA VAL A 257 -3.20 -16.39 15.56
C VAL A 257 -3.46 -16.03 17.02
N ALA A 258 -4.40 -15.13 17.29
CA ALA A 258 -4.75 -14.74 18.67
C ALA A 258 -5.27 -15.93 19.52
N THR A 259 -5.87 -16.95 18.89
CA THR A 259 -6.32 -18.17 19.60
C THR A 259 -5.17 -19.06 20.08
N PHE A 260 -3.94 -18.87 19.54
CA PHE A 260 -2.75 -19.62 19.96
C PHE A 260 -1.98 -18.99 21.12
N GLY A 261 -2.52 -17.94 21.72
CA GLY A 261 -1.98 -17.30 22.90
C GLY A 261 -1.13 -16.04 22.63
N THR A 262 -0.74 -15.40 23.72
CA THR A 262 -0.06 -14.08 23.70
C THR A 262 1.33 -14.15 23.08
N ALA A 263 2.10 -15.21 23.32
CA ALA A 263 3.43 -15.41 22.76
C ALA A 263 3.37 -15.49 21.22
N SER A 264 2.41 -16.26 20.67
CA SER A 264 2.18 -16.38 19.24
C SER A 264 1.74 -15.06 18.60
N THR A 265 0.86 -14.32 19.28
CA THR A 265 0.39 -13.01 18.81
C THR A 265 1.51 -11.98 18.78
N ALA A 266 2.34 -11.93 19.81
CA ALA A 266 3.49 -11.03 19.88
C ALA A 266 4.53 -11.37 18.78
N ALA A 267 4.87 -12.65 18.62
CA ALA A 267 5.78 -13.12 17.58
C ALA A 267 5.27 -12.79 16.17
N ASN A 268 3.98 -12.98 15.91
CA ASN A 268 3.35 -12.66 14.64
C ASN A 268 3.40 -11.15 14.34
N SER A 269 3.17 -10.29 15.32
CA SER A 269 3.22 -8.83 15.17
C SER A 269 4.63 -8.35 14.82
N VAL A 270 5.65 -8.86 15.52
CA VAL A 270 7.06 -8.57 15.21
C VAL A 270 7.41 -9.08 13.82
N GLY A 271 6.98 -10.30 13.47
CA GLY A 271 7.17 -10.86 12.14
C GLY A 271 6.66 -9.94 11.03
N TYR A 272 5.41 -9.45 11.13
CA TYR A 272 4.85 -8.52 10.14
C TYR A 272 5.61 -7.19 10.06
N THR A 273 6.05 -6.64 11.19
CA THR A 273 6.84 -5.40 11.21
C THR A 273 8.14 -5.56 10.43
N VAL A 274 8.87 -6.65 10.63
CA VAL A 274 10.12 -6.93 9.91
C VAL A 274 9.87 -7.17 8.42
N ILE A 275 8.78 -7.87 8.07
CA ILE A 275 8.39 -8.12 6.67
C ILE A 275 8.11 -6.83 5.93
N ASP A 276 7.40 -5.89 6.54
CA ASP A 276 7.07 -4.61 5.91
C ASP A 276 8.35 -3.86 5.49
N PHE A 277 9.41 -3.91 6.30
CA PHE A 277 10.73 -3.37 5.92
C PHE A 277 11.44 -4.19 4.83
N ALA A 278 11.46 -5.51 4.98
CA ALA A 278 12.18 -6.41 4.08
C ALA A 278 11.70 -6.29 2.62
N ASN A 279 10.40 -6.05 2.44
CA ASN A 279 9.76 -6.02 1.12
C ASN A 279 9.73 -4.64 0.44
N ILE A 280 10.24 -3.59 1.08
CA ILE A 280 10.27 -2.22 0.50
C ILE A 280 10.89 -2.19 -0.91
N PRO A 281 12.06 -2.79 -1.19
CA PRO A 281 12.65 -2.73 -2.52
C PRO A 281 11.74 -3.35 -3.58
N ALA A 282 11.23 -4.54 -3.32
CA ALA A 282 10.42 -5.27 -4.28
C ALA A 282 9.04 -4.62 -4.50
N ALA A 283 8.41 -4.06 -3.46
CA ALA A 283 7.16 -3.29 -3.57
C ALA A 283 7.35 -2.03 -4.43
N SER A 284 8.46 -1.31 -4.23
CA SER A 284 8.78 -0.10 -4.99
C SER A 284 9.01 -0.39 -6.48
N MET A 285 9.65 -1.51 -6.78
CA MET A 285 9.85 -1.98 -8.16
C MET A 285 8.52 -2.39 -8.81
N GLY A 286 7.60 -2.95 -8.04
CA GLY A 286 6.23 -3.22 -8.48
C GLY A 286 5.50 -1.94 -8.92
N LEU A 287 5.58 -0.88 -8.12
CA LEU A 287 5.01 0.42 -8.47
C LEU A 287 5.66 1.04 -9.72
N ALA A 288 6.97 0.93 -9.85
CA ALA A 288 7.68 1.40 -11.04
C ALA A 288 7.24 0.66 -12.32
N LEU A 289 6.96 -0.64 -12.22
CA LEU A 289 6.47 -1.44 -13.35
C LEU A 289 5.10 -0.98 -13.86
N ILE A 290 4.25 -0.40 -13.03
CA ILE A 290 2.97 0.18 -13.47
C ILE A 290 3.23 1.28 -14.51
N THR A 291 4.15 2.18 -14.23
CA THR A 291 4.52 3.27 -15.14
C THR A 291 5.21 2.75 -16.39
N VAL A 292 6.27 1.96 -16.22
CA VAL A 292 7.13 1.50 -17.32
C VAL A 292 6.33 0.63 -18.30
N VAL A 293 5.59 -0.34 -17.79
CA VAL A 293 4.79 -1.22 -18.63
C VAL A 293 3.58 -0.48 -19.21
N GLY A 294 2.94 0.40 -18.42
CA GLY A 294 1.83 1.22 -18.92
C GLY A 294 2.23 2.04 -20.15
N GLN A 295 3.38 2.73 -20.09
CA GLN A 295 3.90 3.48 -21.25
C GLN A 295 4.28 2.58 -22.43
N CYS A 296 4.90 1.42 -22.18
CA CYS A 296 5.20 0.45 -23.25
C CYS A 296 3.94 -0.07 -23.96
N ILE A 297 2.90 -0.40 -23.20
CA ILE A 297 1.61 -0.84 -23.74
C ILE A 297 0.94 0.30 -24.53
N GLY A 298 0.98 1.52 -24.02
CA GLY A 298 0.48 2.70 -24.73
C GLY A 298 1.18 2.93 -26.06
N ALA A 299 2.50 2.79 -26.09
CA ALA A 299 3.32 2.91 -27.30
C ALA A 299 3.18 1.71 -28.28
N GLY A 300 2.45 0.66 -27.91
CA GLY A 300 2.36 -0.56 -28.72
C GLY A 300 3.59 -1.50 -28.63
N GLU A 301 4.55 -1.16 -27.77
CA GLU A 301 5.86 -1.82 -27.65
C GLU A 301 5.80 -3.04 -26.70
N LYS A 302 5.04 -4.06 -27.09
CA LYS A 302 4.81 -5.28 -26.29
C LYS A 302 6.12 -6.03 -25.95
N ALA A 303 7.08 -6.05 -26.87
CA ALA A 303 8.38 -6.69 -26.63
C ALA A 303 9.18 -5.97 -25.53
N GLN A 304 9.17 -4.63 -25.54
CA GLN A 304 9.81 -3.83 -24.49
C GLN A 304 9.11 -3.99 -23.14
N ALA A 305 7.76 -4.05 -23.10
CA ALA A 305 7.00 -4.33 -21.88
C ALA A 305 7.45 -5.63 -21.21
N LYS A 306 7.60 -6.72 -21.99
CA LYS A 306 8.09 -8.02 -21.51
C LYS A 306 9.55 -7.96 -21.05
N MET A 307 10.41 -7.24 -21.79
CA MET A 307 11.82 -7.07 -21.45
C MET A 307 12.00 -6.29 -20.14
N TYR A 308 11.31 -5.14 -20.00
CA TYR A 308 11.41 -4.34 -18.76
C TYR A 308 10.82 -5.08 -17.56
N THR A 309 9.72 -5.82 -17.72
CA THR A 309 9.17 -6.66 -16.65
C THR A 309 10.22 -7.65 -16.14
N LYS A 310 10.89 -8.39 -17.03
CA LYS A 310 11.96 -9.32 -16.63
C LYS A 310 13.12 -8.62 -15.96
N LYS A 311 13.57 -7.48 -16.49
CA LYS A 311 14.70 -6.72 -15.96
C LYS A 311 14.41 -6.17 -14.57
N VAL A 312 13.26 -5.53 -14.36
CA VAL A 312 12.89 -4.95 -13.06
C VAL A 312 12.55 -6.05 -12.06
N LEU A 313 11.93 -7.16 -12.50
CA LEU A 313 11.72 -8.33 -11.66
C LEU A 313 13.05 -8.92 -11.14
N TRP A 314 14.07 -8.98 -11.99
CA TRP A 314 15.41 -9.40 -11.57
C TRP A 314 16.02 -8.44 -10.54
N TRP A 315 15.87 -7.14 -10.74
CA TRP A 315 16.29 -6.15 -9.74
C TRP A 315 15.50 -6.29 -8.44
N SER A 316 14.21 -6.65 -8.53
CA SER A 316 13.38 -6.94 -7.36
C SER A 316 13.94 -8.11 -6.54
N TYR A 317 14.38 -9.17 -7.20
CA TYR A 317 15.09 -10.27 -6.54
C TYR A 317 16.36 -9.81 -5.85
N ILE A 318 17.20 -9.02 -6.53
CA ILE A 318 18.44 -8.52 -5.95
C ILE A 318 18.14 -7.66 -4.70
N GLY A 319 17.15 -6.77 -4.79
CA GLY A 319 16.73 -5.94 -3.65
C GLY A 319 16.16 -6.75 -2.50
N ASP A 320 15.35 -7.76 -2.79
CA ASP A 320 14.78 -8.68 -1.81
C ASP A 320 15.89 -9.51 -1.12
N TRP A 321 16.85 -10.05 -1.89
CA TRP A 321 18.00 -10.76 -1.34
C TRP A 321 18.88 -9.87 -0.47
N ALA A 322 19.14 -8.64 -0.88
CA ALA A 322 19.91 -7.68 -0.12
C ALA A 322 19.31 -7.37 1.27
N CYS A 323 17.99 -7.46 1.40
CA CYS A 323 17.31 -7.29 2.68
C CYS A 323 17.16 -8.61 3.44
N ASN A 324 16.65 -9.66 2.81
CA ASN A 324 16.27 -10.88 3.50
C ASN A 324 17.46 -11.75 3.93
N ILE A 325 18.59 -11.75 3.18
CA ILE A 325 19.75 -12.53 3.58
C ILE A 325 20.35 -12.01 4.90
N PRO A 326 20.64 -10.70 5.07
CA PRO A 326 21.10 -10.20 6.38
C PRO A 326 20.07 -10.44 7.50
N LEU A 327 18.76 -10.23 7.22
CA LEU A 327 17.70 -10.42 8.21
C LEU A 327 17.62 -11.87 8.70
N PHE A 328 17.91 -12.85 7.85
CA PHE A 328 17.95 -14.27 8.25
C PHE A 328 18.99 -14.51 9.36
N PHE A 329 20.20 -13.97 9.20
CA PHE A 329 21.27 -14.12 10.20
C PHE A 329 21.01 -13.26 11.44
N MET A 330 20.41 -12.08 11.27
CA MET A 330 20.11 -11.16 12.36
C MET A 330 18.79 -11.47 13.09
N ALA A 331 18.04 -12.50 12.70
CA ALA A 331 16.72 -12.79 13.26
C ALA A 331 16.70 -12.87 14.80
N GLY A 332 17.70 -13.51 15.40
CA GLY A 332 17.82 -13.58 16.87
C GLY A 332 18.11 -12.22 17.51
N PHE A 333 19.00 -11.43 16.90
CA PHE A 333 19.33 -10.07 17.37
C PHE A 333 18.11 -9.14 17.26
N ILE A 334 17.37 -9.19 16.16
CA ILE A 334 16.14 -8.42 15.96
C ILE A 334 15.10 -8.80 17.01
N ALA A 335 14.87 -10.09 17.23
CA ALA A 335 13.90 -10.57 18.21
C ALA A 335 14.24 -10.10 19.64
N SER A 336 15.53 -10.00 19.99
CA SER A 336 15.97 -9.52 21.29
C SER A 336 15.63 -8.04 21.58
N TRP A 337 15.51 -7.21 20.54
CA TRP A 337 15.15 -5.80 20.70
C TRP A 337 13.71 -5.58 21.16
N PHE A 338 12.83 -6.55 20.90
CA PHE A 338 11.41 -6.43 21.25
C PHE A 338 11.10 -6.90 22.68
N HIS A 339 12.12 -7.28 23.48
CA HIS A 339 11.95 -7.72 24.87
C HIS A 339 10.82 -8.75 25.07
N LEU A 340 10.71 -9.69 24.15
CA LEU A 340 9.71 -10.74 24.16
C LEU A 340 10.04 -11.82 25.21
N SER A 341 9.03 -12.62 25.61
CA SER A 341 9.28 -13.84 26.39
C SER A 341 10.17 -14.80 25.60
N ALA A 342 10.82 -15.73 26.31
CA ALA A 342 11.70 -16.73 25.69
C ALA A 342 10.96 -17.53 24.59
N GLU A 343 9.73 -17.93 24.86
CA GLU A 343 8.86 -18.63 23.91
C GLU A 343 8.56 -17.78 22.67
N ALA A 344 8.09 -16.52 22.86
CA ALA A 344 7.77 -15.62 21.76
C ALA A 344 9.04 -15.29 20.93
N THR A 345 10.20 -15.15 21.55
CA THR A 345 11.48 -14.95 20.87
C THR A 345 11.81 -16.13 19.96
N GLN A 346 11.70 -17.36 20.47
CA GLN A 346 11.97 -18.57 19.67
C GLN A 346 11.02 -18.68 18.48
N ILE A 347 9.73 -18.43 18.68
CA ILE A 347 8.72 -18.41 17.61
C ILE A 347 9.07 -17.35 16.58
N THR A 348 9.42 -16.12 17.02
CA THR A 348 9.77 -15.00 16.14
C THR A 348 10.98 -15.32 15.27
N VAL A 349 12.05 -15.87 15.85
CA VAL A 349 13.26 -16.26 15.11
C VAL A 349 12.93 -17.31 14.05
N THR A 350 12.11 -18.30 14.40
CA THR A 350 11.69 -19.36 13.47
C THR A 350 10.88 -18.79 12.32
N ILE A 351 9.87 -17.96 12.63
CA ILE A 351 9.03 -17.27 11.65
C ILE A 351 9.90 -16.45 10.69
N LEU A 352 10.78 -15.60 11.22
CA LEU A 352 11.62 -14.72 10.40
C LEU A 352 12.56 -15.51 9.48
N ARG A 353 13.17 -16.59 9.98
CA ARG A 353 14.03 -17.44 9.16
C ARG A 353 13.26 -18.14 8.04
N CYS A 354 12.12 -18.73 8.35
CA CYS A 354 11.26 -19.36 7.34
C CYS A 354 10.80 -18.35 6.29
N PHE A 355 10.35 -17.15 6.73
CA PHE A 355 9.95 -16.08 5.84
C PHE A 355 11.09 -15.65 4.92
N ASN A 356 12.27 -15.34 5.48
CA ASN A 356 13.40 -14.85 4.69
C ASN A 356 13.81 -15.85 3.60
N VAL A 357 13.83 -17.17 3.91
CA VAL A 357 14.15 -18.20 2.92
C VAL A 357 13.10 -18.27 1.81
N VAL A 358 11.81 -18.27 2.16
CA VAL A 358 10.71 -18.39 1.18
C VAL A 358 10.61 -17.13 0.32
N SER A 359 10.80 -15.94 0.92
CA SER A 359 10.75 -14.66 0.22
C SER A 359 11.78 -14.60 -0.91
N LEU A 360 12.99 -15.12 -0.71
CA LEU A 360 14.06 -15.12 -1.72
C LEU A 360 13.63 -15.68 -3.07
N PHE A 361 12.65 -16.59 -3.10
CA PHE A 361 12.23 -17.28 -4.32
C PHE A 361 10.84 -16.85 -4.81
N ILE A 362 9.90 -16.57 -3.91
CA ILE A 362 8.48 -16.53 -4.25
C ILE A 362 7.92 -15.11 -4.21
N TRP A 363 8.36 -14.25 -3.28
CA TRP A 363 7.73 -12.97 -3.05
C TRP A 363 7.69 -12.04 -4.28
N PRO A 364 8.78 -11.84 -5.05
CA PRO A 364 8.75 -11.01 -6.25
C PRO A 364 7.78 -11.52 -7.33
N LEU A 365 7.62 -12.84 -7.47
CA LEU A 365 6.68 -13.44 -8.42
C LEU A 365 5.23 -13.26 -7.98
N SER A 366 4.97 -13.28 -6.68
CA SER A 366 3.63 -13.14 -6.13
C SER A 366 3.14 -11.67 -6.14
N PHE A 367 3.98 -10.72 -5.80
CA PHE A 367 3.58 -9.33 -5.58
C PHE A 367 4.10 -8.35 -6.64
N THR A 368 5.35 -8.47 -7.08
CA THR A 368 5.90 -7.56 -8.09
C THR A 368 5.35 -7.89 -9.49
N LEU A 369 5.25 -9.16 -9.85
CA LEU A 369 4.80 -9.59 -11.19
C LEU A 369 3.31 -9.30 -11.45
N SER A 370 2.48 -9.11 -10.44
CA SER A 370 1.07 -8.72 -10.60
C SER A 370 0.92 -7.32 -11.22
N ASN A 371 1.86 -6.41 -10.97
CA ASN A 371 1.77 -5.01 -11.40
C ASN A 371 1.85 -4.81 -12.92
N PRO A 372 2.77 -5.44 -13.68
CA PRO A 372 2.75 -5.36 -15.14
C PRO A 372 1.48 -5.97 -15.76
N LEU A 373 0.90 -7.00 -15.15
CA LEU A 373 -0.40 -7.53 -15.60
C LEU A 373 -1.52 -6.50 -15.42
N ARG A 374 -1.54 -5.78 -14.29
CA ARG A 374 -2.48 -4.66 -14.08
C ARG A 374 -2.24 -3.52 -15.06
N ALA A 375 -0.97 -3.16 -15.30
CA ALA A 375 -0.60 -2.08 -16.20
C ALA A 375 -1.00 -2.34 -17.66
N SER A 376 -1.17 -3.61 -18.06
CA SER A 376 -1.68 -4.00 -19.37
C SER A 376 -3.22 -4.11 -19.43
N GLY A 377 -3.93 -3.82 -18.33
CA GLY A 377 -5.39 -3.93 -18.25
C GLY A 377 -5.90 -5.32 -17.86
N ASP A 378 -5.05 -6.30 -17.55
CA ASP A 378 -5.46 -7.67 -17.16
C ASP A 378 -5.81 -7.75 -15.64
N VAL A 379 -6.50 -6.73 -15.15
CA VAL A 379 -6.79 -6.51 -13.72
C VAL A 379 -7.77 -7.55 -13.17
N LYS A 380 -8.76 -7.96 -13.97
CA LYS A 380 -9.73 -8.96 -13.51
C LYS A 380 -9.05 -10.30 -13.21
N TYR A 381 -8.04 -10.66 -14.00
CA TYR A 381 -7.27 -11.88 -13.75
C TYR A 381 -6.48 -11.77 -12.44
N THR A 382 -5.76 -10.65 -12.22
CA THR A 382 -4.98 -10.45 -10.98
C THR A 382 -5.89 -10.44 -9.76
N MET A 383 -7.03 -9.74 -9.83
CA MET A 383 -8.02 -9.72 -8.76
C MET A 383 -8.54 -11.12 -8.43
N THR A 384 -8.99 -11.86 -9.44
CA THR A 384 -9.58 -13.20 -9.24
C THR A 384 -8.56 -14.17 -8.63
N VAL A 385 -7.35 -14.21 -9.17
CA VAL A 385 -6.26 -15.05 -8.63
C VAL A 385 -5.94 -14.67 -7.19
N SER A 386 -5.80 -13.36 -6.90
CA SER A 386 -5.45 -12.89 -5.56
C SER A 386 -6.55 -13.17 -4.53
N ILE A 387 -7.83 -13.02 -4.89
CA ILE A 387 -8.95 -13.31 -3.99
C ILE A 387 -9.03 -14.83 -3.72
N ILE A 388 -9.04 -15.65 -4.76
CA ILE A 388 -9.09 -17.11 -4.60
C ILE A 388 -7.90 -17.59 -3.76
N SER A 389 -6.70 -17.08 -4.07
CA SER A 389 -5.49 -17.45 -3.36
C SER A 389 -5.56 -17.06 -1.88
N MET A 390 -6.02 -15.85 -1.57
CA MET A 390 -6.16 -15.38 -0.19
C MET A 390 -7.14 -16.22 0.62
N TRP A 391 -8.31 -16.54 0.05
CA TRP A 391 -9.35 -17.22 0.81
C TRP A 391 -9.12 -18.73 0.87
N LEU A 392 -8.80 -19.37 -0.26
CA LEU A 392 -8.62 -20.82 -0.33
C LEU A 392 -7.26 -21.24 0.24
N PHE A 393 -6.18 -20.65 -0.28
CA PHE A 393 -4.83 -21.10 0.09
C PHE A 393 -4.33 -20.43 1.36
N ARG A 394 -4.57 -19.12 1.61
CA ARG A 394 -4.07 -18.50 2.83
C ARG A 394 -4.96 -18.81 4.04
N VAL A 395 -6.22 -18.40 4.02
CA VAL A 395 -7.13 -18.62 5.17
C VAL A 395 -7.39 -20.12 5.36
N GLY A 396 -7.74 -20.84 4.29
CA GLY A 396 -8.04 -22.27 4.36
C GLY A 396 -6.85 -23.12 4.82
N SER A 397 -5.67 -22.96 4.22
CA SER A 397 -4.49 -23.72 4.65
C SER A 397 -3.93 -23.27 6.01
N SER A 398 -4.06 -21.99 6.38
CA SER A 398 -3.73 -21.53 7.74
C SER A 398 -4.60 -22.22 8.79
N TYR A 399 -5.88 -22.43 8.52
CA TYR A 399 -6.75 -23.19 9.40
C TYR A 399 -6.33 -24.67 9.49
N ILE A 400 -6.05 -25.29 8.33
CA ILE A 400 -5.64 -26.70 8.30
C ILE A 400 -4.31 -26.89 9.04
N PHE A 401 -3.27 -26.13 8.69
CA PHE A 401 -1.94 -26.29 9.30
C PHE A 401 -1.88 -25.76 10.73
N GLY A 402 -2.51 -24.61 10.99
CA GLY A 402 -2.46 -23.96 12.30
C GLY A 402 -3.33 -24.64 13.34
N VAL A 403 -4.60 -24.92 12.99
CA VAL A 403 -5.60 -25.42 13.93
C VAL A 403 -5.72 -26.94 13.86
N VAL A 404 -6.00 -27.52 12.68
CA VAL A 404 -6.30 -28.97 12.56
C VAL A 404 -5.05 -29.81 12.81
N LEU A 405 -3.89 -29.42 12.24
CA LEU A 405 -2.63 -30.15 12.44
C LEU A 405 -1.87 -29.68 13.69
N GLY A 406 -2.37 -28.66 14.42
CA GLY A 406 -1.80 -28.23 15.68
C GLY A 406 -0.44 -27.52 15.59
N LEU A 407 -0.03 -27.04 14.40
CA LEU A 407 1.25 -26.35 14.22
C LEU A 407 1.23 -24.89 14.73
N GLY A 408 0.08 -24.42 15.23
CA GLY A 408 -0.07 -23.08 15.78
C GLY A 408 0.28 -21.99 14.78
N VAL A 409 0.96 -20.94 15.25
CA VAL A 409 1.34 -19.78 14.42
C VAL A 409 2.26 -20.16 13.24
N LEU A 410 3.12 -21.16 13.39
CA LEU A 410 3.97 -21.64 12.29
C LEU A 410 3.13 -22.24 11.16
N GLY A 411 2.06 -22.97 11.48
CA GLY A 411 1.10 -23.49 10.49
C GLY A 411 0.42 -22.36 9.71
N VAL A 412 0.09 -21.25 10.38
CA VAL A 412 -0.48 -20.07 9.73
C VAL A 412 0.51 -19.44 8.73
N TRP A 413 1.78 -19.36 9.07
CA TRP A 413 2.82 -18.86 8.18
C TRP A 413 3.08 -19.79 6.99
N ILE A 414 3.04 -21.10 7.21
CA ILE A 414 3.06 -22.09 6.10
C ILE A 414 1.90 -21.82 5.14
N GLY A 415 0.68 -21.57 5.65
CA GLY A 415 -0.48 -21.22 4.85
C GLY A 415 -0.26 -19.95 4.02
N MET A 416 0.46 -18.96 4.55
CA MET A 416 0.87 -17.77 3.82
C MET A 416 1.84 -18.11 2.65
N PHE A 417 2.77 -19.03 2.87
CA PHE A 417 3.71 -19.44 1.83
C PHE A 417 3.03 -20.23 0.72
N VAL A 418 2.05 -21.05 1.05
CA VAL A 418 1.21 -21.76 0.07
C VAL A 418 0.42 -20.78 -0.80
N ASP A 419 -0.19 -19.74 -0.19
CA ASP A 419 -0.85 -18.64 -0.93
C ASP A 419 0.11 -17.99 -1.92
N TRP A 420 1.31 -17.62 -1.48
CA TRP A 420 2.30 -16.99 -2.36
C TRP A 420 2.75 -17.89 -3.49
N ALA A 421 2.96 -19.17 -3.24
CA ALA A 421 3.33 -20.14 -4.25
C ALA A 421 2.23 -20.31 -5.31
N ALA A 422 0.99 -20.47 -4.88
CA ALA A 422 -0.16 -20.60 -5.78
C ALA A 422 -0.34 -19.35 -6.67
N ARG A 423 -0.27 -18.16 -6.07
CA ARG A 423 -0.36 -16.89 -6.76
C ARG A 423 0.79 -16.70 -7.75
N SER A 424 2.02 -17.00 -7.33
CA SER A 424 3.20 -16.93 -8.18
C SER A 424 3.07 -17.83 -9.40
N ALA A 425 2.64 -19.08 -9.21
CA ALA A 425 2.42 -20.02 -10.31
C ALA A 425 1.41 -19.47 -11.34
N CYS A 426 0.26 -18.95 -10.86
CA CYS A 426 -0.75 -18.36 -11.73
C CYS A 426 -0.21 -17.15 -12.52
N PHE A 427 0.51 -16.24 -11.86
CA PHE A 427 1.04 -15.04 -12.51
C PHE A 427 2.18 -15.36 -13.48
N VAL A 428 3.05 -16.31 -13.15
CA VAL A 428 4.13 -16.77 -14.05
C VAL A 428 3.54 -17.43 -15.29
N ILE A 429 2.57 -18.33 -15.15
CA ILE A 429 1.87 -18.96 -16.28
C ILE A 429 1.23 -17.88 -17.17
N ARG A 430 0.55 -16.90 -16.58
CA ARG A 430 -0.08 -15.79 -17.30
C ARG A 430 0.94 -14.93 -18.04
N PHE A 431 2.07 -14.64 -17.42
CA PHE A 431 3.17 -13.86 -18.00
C PHE A 431 3.84 -14.60 -19.16
N ILE A 432 4.14 -15.88 -18.99
CA ILE A 432 4.81 -16.71 -20.04
C ILE A 432 3.88 -16.90 -21.23
N SER A 433 2.58 -17.16 -21.02
CA SER A 433 1.60 -17.33 -22.09
C SER A 433 1.44 -16.10 -23.00
N GLY A 434 1.86 -14.92 -22.54
CA GLY A 434 1.72 -13.67 -23.30
C GLY A 434 0.29 -13.11 -23.38
N LYS A 435 -0.72 -13.83 -22.88
CA LYS A 435 -2.13 -13.44 -22.95
C LYS A 435 -2.45 -12.08 -22.31
N TRP A 436 -1.63 -11.64 -21.32
CA TRP A 436 -1.75 -10.32 -20.69
C TRP A 436 -1.44 -9.17 -21.66
N LEU A 437 -0.66 -9.40 -22.72
CA LEU A 437 -0.35 -8.42 -23.76
C LEU A 437 -1.42 -8.33 -24.88
N GLU A 438 -2.35 -9.26 -24.91
CA GLU A 438 -3.43 -9.30 -25.92
C GLU A 438 -4.58 -8.36 -25.56
N ARG A 439 -4.75 -7.98 -24.29
CA ARG A 439 -5.81 -7.06 -23.82
C ARG A 439 -5.74 -5.70 -24.48
N GLY A 440 -4.55 -5.29 -24.93
CA GLY A 440 -4.33 -4.01 -25.57
C GLY A 440 -4.36 -2.82 -24.63
N SER A 441 -4.23 -1.62 -25.21
CA SER A 441 -4.31 -0.37 -24.46
C SER A 441 -5.76 -0.03 -24.12
N LEU A 442 -6.01 0.40 -22.88
CA LEU A 442 -7.28 0.98 -22.43
C LEU A 442 -7.39 2.48 -22.79
N ALA A 443 -6.27 3.10 -23.10
CA ALA A 443 -6.15 4.50 -23.48
C ALA A 443 -6.52 4.72 -24.95
#